data_4478c2dcc253d6869026c12b8cee6e9d
#
_entry.id   4478c2dcc253d6869026c12b8cee6e9d
#
_cell.length_a   1.000
_cell.length_b   1.000
_cell.length_c   1.000
_cell.angle_alpha   90.00
_cell.angle_beta   90.00
_cell.angle_gamma   90.00
#
_symmetry.space_group_name_H-M   'P 1'
#
loop_
_entity.id
_entity.type
_entity.pdbx_description
1 polymer ?
#
loop_
_entity_poly.entity_id
_entity_poly.type
_entity_poly.pdbx_seq_one_letter_code
_entity_poly.pdbx_strand_id
1 'polypeptide(L)'
;NEFSFKLLNSWPKWEKNFVNLIGQKFSGKTHLINIFLKKYKGIIIEASELSNESLKQIKIFENIVIENFNDQIDENLFFTLLNIIDQDNKYLILTSSKPIVEHAFRLDDLNSRAKNFLLSNIEKPSDDLMFALILKNLSDRQISIDKKLIDFIIKRIDRSYGKIFDFIYKIDKISLKRKKPIDFKIIKEALGE
;
A
#
# COMPACT_ATOMS: atom_id res chain seq x y z
N ASN A 1 -0.77 -5.48 10.32
CA ASN A 1 -1.20 -4.09 9.97
C ASN A 1 -1.71 -3.29 11.17
N GLU A 2 -1.76 -3.92 12.35
CA GLU A 2 -2.27 -3.28 13.57
C GLU A 2 -1.39 -2.09 13.98
N PHE A 3 -0.08 -2.22 13.87
CA PHE A 3 0.87 -1.16 14.20
C PHE A 3 0.66 0.09 13.30
N SER A 4 0.62 -0.11 11.97
CA SER A 4 0.40 1.00 11.03
C SER A 4 -0.94 1.70 11.25
N PHE A 5 -1.99 0.92 11.57
CA PHE A 5 -3.30 1.47 11.89
C PHE A 5 -3.28 2.28 13.19
N LYS A 6 -2.64 1.75 14.26
CA LYS A 6 -2.48 2.47 15.53
C LYS A 6 -1.66 3.74 15.37
N LEU A 7 -0.55 3.69 14.60
CA LEU A 7 0.27 4.87 14.32
C LEU A 7 -0.56 5.96 13.63
N LEU A 8 -1.28 5.65 12.55
CA LEU A 8 -2.10 6.64 11.86
C LEU A 8 -3.22 7.21 12.75
N ASN A 9 -3.82 6.38 13.60
CA ASN A 9 -4.87 6.83 14.52
C ASN A 9 -4.35 7.65 15.71
N SER A 10 -3.06 7.60 16.02
CA SER A 10 -2.46 8.41 17.07
C SER A 10 -2.18 9.86 16.66
N TRP A 11 -2.43 10.21 15.37
CA TRP A 11 -2.32 11.60 14.91
C TRP A 11 -3.16 12.55 15.80
N PRO A 12 -2.69 13.75 16.13
CA PRO A 12 -1.42 14.38 15.77
C PRO A 12 -0.26 14.08 16.72
N LYS A 13 -0.37 13.08 17.61
CA LYS A 13 0.63 12.73 18.62
C LYS A 13 1.79 11.88 18.07
N TRP A 14 2.19 12.11 16.83
CA TRP A 14 3.37 11.46 16.26
C TRP A 14 4.65 12.07 16.82
N GLU A 15 5.67 11.25 17.02
CA GLU A 15 6.99 11.74 17.48
C GLU A 15 7.69 12.62 16.45
N LYS A 16 7.33 12.45 15.15
CA LYS A 16 7.87 13.20 14.02
C LYS A 16 6.76 13.49 13.02
N ASN A 17 6.91 14.58 12.26
CA ASN A 17 5.90 15.00 11.27
C ASN A 17 5.91 14.16 9.98
N PHE A 18 6.87 13.24 9.84
CA PHE A 18 7.07 12.44 8.63
C PHE A 18 6.84 10.97 8.92
N VAL A 19 5.92 10.33 8.22
CA VAL A 19 5.65 8.88 8.29
C VAL A 19 5.88 8.27 6.92
N ASN A 20 6.64 7.17 6.85
CA ASN A 20 6.74 6.34 5.67
C ASN A 20 6.00 5.02 5.88
N LEU A 21 4.87 4.85 5.21
CA LEU A 21 4.08 3.63 5.21
C LEU A 21 4.58 2.71 4.09
N ILE A 22 5.24 1.63 4.49
CA ILE A 22 5.95 0.73 3.59
C ILE A 22 5.15 -0.56 3.40
N GLY A 23 5.06 -1.04 2.17
CA GLY A 23 4.42 -2.32 1.90
C GLY A 23 4.34 -2.63 0.41
N GLN A 24 4.21 -3.91 0.10
CA GLN A 24 4.07 -4.39 -1.27
C GLN A 24 2.84 -3.79 -1.96
N LYS A 25 2.78 -3.88 -3.29
CA LYS A 25 1.58 -3.56 -4.05
C LYS A 25 0.39 -4.37 -3.52
N PHE A 26 -0.77 -3.75 -3.42
CA PHE A 26 -2.01 -4.32 -2.85
C PHE A 26 -1.99 -4.63 -1.34
N SER A 27 -0.97 -4.21 -0.60
CA SER A 27 -0.89 -4.46 0.87
C SER A 27 -1.91 -3.68 1.70
N GLY A 28 -2.69 -2.80 1.10
CA GLY A 28 -3.70 -2.00 1.79
C GLY A 28 -3.23 -0.61 2.22
N LYS A 29 -2.08 -0.11 1.74
CA LYS A 29 -1.58 1.26 2.03
C LYS A 29 -2.65 2.31 1.74
N THR A 30 -3.12 2.36 0.49
CA THR A 30 -4.17 3.30 0.06
C THR A 30 -5.45 3.16 0.88
N HIS A 31 -5.81 1.94 1.31
CA HIS A 31 -6.96 1.74 2.19
C HIS A 31 -6.78 2.42 3.55
N LEU A 32 -5.61 2.25 4.16
CA LEU A 32 -5.27 2.90 5.43
C LEU A 32 -5.23 4.43 5.29
N ILE A 33 -4.66 4.94 4.19
CA ILE A 33 -4.67 6.38 3.86
C ILE A 33 -6.10 6.92 3.74
N ASN A 34 -6.98 6.21 3.03
CA ASN A 34 -8.37 6.63 2.88
C ASN A 34 -9.13 6.64 4.22
N ILE A 35 -8.86 5.69 5.13
CA ILE A 35 -9.40 5.71 6.49
C ILE A 35 -8.89 6.94 7.26
N PHE A 36 -7.58 7.22 7.18
CA PHE A 36 -6.97 8.38 7.81
C PHE A 36 -7.60 9.69 7.33
N LEU A 37 -7.70 9.88 6.02
CA LEU A 37 -8.22 11.12 5.42
C LEU A 37 -9.74 11.30 5.57
N LYS A 38 -10.50 10.24 5.79
CA LYS A 38 -11.91 10.35 6.20
C LYS A 38 -12.06 10.98 7.58
N LYS A 39 -11.06 10.76 8.46
CA LYS A 39 -11.07 11.28 9.83
C LYS A 39 -10.36 12.63 9.94
N TYR A 40 -9.26 12.78 9.21
CA TYR A 40 -8.39 13.95 9.25
C TYR A 40 -8.24 14.53 7.85
N LYS A 41 -8.68 15.76 7.63
CA LYS A 41 -8.64 16.40 6.31
C LYS A 41 -7.21 16.51 5.80
N GLY A 42 -7.01 16.22 4.52
CA GLY A 42 -5.71 16.30 3.85
C GLY A 42 -5.84 16.16 2.34
N ILE A 43 -4.70 16.13 1.68
CA ILE A 43 -4.58 15.97 0.23
C ILE A 43 -3.73 14.75 -0.10
N ILE A 44 -4.11 14.03 -1.17
CA ILE A 44 -3.30 12.95 -1.76
C ILE A 44 -2.73 13.45 -3.08
N ILE A 45 -1.45 13.20 -3.29
CA ILE A 45 -0.73 13.48 -4.53
C ILE A 45 0.04 12.21 -4.90
N GLU A 46 -0.12 11.73 -6.12
CA GLU A 46 0.75 10.68 -6.66
C GLU A 46 2.17 11.21 -6.80
N ALA A 47 3.18 10.41 -6.45
CA ALA A 47 4.57 10.83 -6.53
C ALA A 47 4.98 11.28 -7.95
N SER A 48 4.40 10.64 -8.98
CA SER A 48 4.59 11.00 -10.40
C SER A 48 3.93 12.31 -10.82
N GLU A 49 2.98 12.84 -10.03
CA GLU A 49 2.23 14.07 -10.28
C GLU A 49 2.73 15.24 -9.42
N LEU A 50 3.81 15.04 -8.65
CA LEU A 50 4.40 16.10 -7.85
C LEU A 50 4.92 17.20 -8.77
N SER A 51 4.41 18.43 -8.59
CA SER A 51 4.65 19.59 -9.45
C SER A 51 4.59 20.89 -8.65
N ASN A 52 5.01 21.99 -9.27
CA ASN A 52 4.87 23.30 -8.63
C ASN A 52 3.42 23.69 -8.33
N GLU A 53 2.46 23.21 -9.13
CA GLU A 53 1.02 23.41 -8.90
C GLU A 53 0.57 22.64 -7.66
N SER A 54 0.96 21.36 -7.53
CA SER A 54 0.63 20.58 -6.36
C SER A 54 1.28 21.13 -5.09
N LEU A 55 2.51 21.68 -5.17
CA LEU A 55 3.17 22.38 -4.06
C LEU A 55 2.42 23.64 -3.59
N LYS A 56 1.71 24.33 -4.49
CA LYS A 56 0.84 25.45 -4.10
C LYS A 56 -0.43 24.94 -3.38
N GLN A 57 -1.01 23.83 -3.85
CA GLN A 57 -2.22 23.25 -3.27
C GLN A 57 -2.02 22.73 -1.84
N ILE A 58 -0.86 22.14 -1.53
CA ILE A 58 -0.59 21.59 -0.19
C ILE A 58 -0.62 22.65 0.92
N LYS A 59 -0.44 23.95 0.59
CA LYS A 59 -0.39 25.03 1.58
C LYS A 59 -1.66 25.14 2.43
N ILE A 60 -2.81 24.77 1.88
CA ILE A 60 -4.10 24.86 2.57
C ILE A 60 -4.47 23.62 3.39
N PHE A 61 -3.65 22.56 3.30
CA PHE A 61 -3.90 21.32 4.04
C PHE A 61 -2.87 21.11 5.14
N GLU A 62 -3.29 20.53 6.25
CA GLU A 62 -2.41 20.16 7.35
C GLU A 62 -1.75 18.80 7.11
N ASN A 63 -2.51 17.86 6.52
CA ASN A 63 -2.04 16.52 6.24
C ASN A 63 -1.83 16.33 4.73
N ILE A 64 -0.62 15.95 4.36
CA ILE A 64 -0.21 15.68 3.00
C ILE A 64 0.14 14.21 2.85
N VAL A 65 -0.34 13.58 1.80
CA VAL A 65 0.00 12.20 1.44
C VAL A 65 0.65 12.18 0.06
N ILE A 66 1.83 11.60 -0.02
CA ILE A 66 2.47 11.27 -1.29
C ILE A 66 2.35 9.76 -1.50
N GLU A 67 1.57 9.34 -2.51
CA GLU A 67 1.39 7.93 -2.83
C GLU A 67 2.38 7.44 -3.88
N ASN A 68 2.73 6.14 -3.77
CA ASN A 68 3.57 5.42 -4.71
C ASN A 68 4.96 6.03 -4.92
N PHE A 69 5.55 6.55 -3.83
CA PHE A 69 6.91 7.07 -3.84
C PHE A 69 7.90 6.02 -4.36
N ASN A 70 8.79 6.45 -5.27
CA ASN A 70 9.80 5.62 -5.90
C ASN A 70 11.00 6.45 -6.36
N ASP A 71 12.03 5.80 -6.93
CA ASP A 71 13.30 6.42 -7.34
C ASP A 71 13.17 7.41 -8.53
N GLN A 72 11.98 7.55 -9.14
CA GLN A 72 11.74 8.45 -10.28
C GLN A 72 11.22 9.83 -9.85
N ILE A 73 11.06 10.08 -8.56
CA ILE A 73 10.58 11.36 -8.05
C ILE A 73 11.57 12.49 -8.41
N ASP A 74 11.04 13.67 -8.74
CA ASP A 74 11.88 14.87 -8.86
C ASP A 74 12.38 15.29 -7.48
N GLU A 75 13.68 15.11 -7.27
CA GLU A 75 14.31 15.37 -5.96
C GLU A 75 14.22 16.83 -5.53
N ASN A 76 14.24 17.80 -6.47
CA ASN A 76 14.14 19.22 -6.15
C ASN A 76 12.71 19.56 -5.68
N LEU A 77 11.70 19.02 -6.34
CA LEU A 77 10.31 19.20 -5.93
C LEU A 77 10.05 18.50 -4.58
N PHE A 78 10.61 17.32 -4.38
CA PHE A 78 10.47 16.59 -3.11
C PHE A 78 11.19 17.31 -1.97
N PHE A 79 12.38 17.84 -2.21
CA PHE A 79 13.09 18.68 -1.26
C PHE A 79 12.29 19.93 -0.88
N THR A 80 11.70 20.60 -1.87
CA THR A 80 10.84 21.76 -1.66
C THR A 80 9.60 21.39 -0.84
N LEU A 81 8.98 20.22 -1.12
CA LEU A 81 7.87 19.70 -0.34
C LEU A 81 8.25 19.53 1.14
N LEU A 82 9.38 18.88 1.43
CA LEU A 82 9.84 18.66 2.81
C LEU A 82 10.09 19.99 3.53
N ASN A 83 10.62 21.00 2.83
CA ASN A 83 10.79 22.34 3.41
C ASN A 83 9.44 22.99 3.77
N ILE A 84 8.43 22.88 2.91
CA ILE A 84 7.09 23.41 3.20
C ILE A 84 6.48 22.69 4.42
N ILE A 85 6.63 21.36 4.51
CA ILE A 85 6.12 20.58 5.64
C ILE A 85 6.75 21.03 6.96
N ASP A 86 8.08 21.21 6.98
CA ASP A 86 8.81 21.65 8.18
C ASP A 86 8.45 23.10 8.56
N GLN A 87 8.46 24.03 7.60
CA GLN A 87 8.22 25.46 7.85
C GLN A 87 6.79 25.75 8.34
N ASP A 88 5.80 25.02 7.77
CA ASP A 88 4.39 25.22 8.09
C ASP A 88 3.89 24.27 9.20
N ASN A 89 4.77 23.47 9.83
CA ASN A 89 4.43 22.45 10.84
C ASN A 89 3.31 21.49 10.39
N LYS A 90 3.39 21.04 9.14
CA LYS A 90 2.44 20.09 8.55
C LYS A 90 2.88 18.64 8.78
N TYR A 91 2.03 17.70 8.39
CA TYR A 91 2.28 16.26 8.48
C TYR A 91 2.36 15.64 7.09
N LEU A 92 3.34 14.77 6.88
CA LEU A 92 3.54 14.03 5.64
C LEU A 92 3.44 12.53 5.88
N ILE A 93 2.59 11.87 5.11
CA ILE A 93 2.58 10.43 4.97
C ILE A 93 3.08 10.08 3.58
N LEU A 94 4.13 9.28 3.52
CA LEU A 94 4.70 8.76 2.29
C LEU A 94 4.34 7.29 2.15
N THR A 95 3.80 6.84 1.03
CA THR A 95 3.63 5.41 0.78
C THR A 95 4.64 4.91 -0.24
N SER A 96 5.29 3.79 0.05
CA SER A 96 6.35 3.22 -0.80
C SER A 96 6.37 1.69 -0.74
N SER A 97 7.13 1.07 -1.63
CA SER A 97 7.39 -0.38 -1.60
C SER A 97 8.63 -0.76 -0.78
N LYS A 98 9.56 0.17 -0.62
CA LYS A 98 10.79 0.04 0.19
C LYS A 98 10.93 1.26 1.12
N PRO A 99 11.66 1.14 2.23
CA PRO A 99 11.93 2.26 3.13
C PRO A 99 12.54 3.46 2.40
N ILE A 100 12.11 4.67 2.74
CA ILE A 100 12.67 5.89 2.14
C ILE A 100 14.19 6.00 2.35
N VAL A 101 14.71 5.48 3.44
CA VAL A 101 16.15 5.48 3.75
C VAL A 101 16.98 4.58 2.83
N GLU A 102 16.34 3.70 2.07
CA GLU A 102 16.99 2.83 1.07
C GLU A 102 17.02 3.47 -0.32
N HIS A 103 16.43 4.65 -0.49
CA HIS A 103 16.56 5.43 -1.71
C HIS A 103 17.88 6.18 -1.71
N ALA A 104 18.67 6.02 -2.78
CA ALA A 104 19.92 6.73 -2.96
C ALA A 104 19.66 8.09 -3.64
N PHE A 105 19.34 9.11 -2.84
CA PHE A 105 19.15 10.45 -3.34
C PHE A 105 20.48 11.08 -3.76
N ARG A 106 20.46 11.85 -4.84
CA ARG A 106 21.61 12.66 -5.30
C ARG A 106 21.84 13.85 -4.38
N LEU A 107 20.77 14.39 -3.80
CA LEU A 107 20.82 15.48 -2.84
C LEU A 107 21.12 14.93 -1.44
N ASP A 108 22.31 15.21 -0.90
CA ASP A 108 22.75 14.74 0.42
C ASP A 108 21.78 15.14 1.55
N ASP A 109 21.13 16.28 1.42
CA ASP A 109 20.15 16.75 2.39
C ASP A 109 18.92 15.83 2.45
N LEU A 110 18.47 15.28 1.31
CA LEU A 110 17.39 14.30 1.27
C LEU A 110 17.79 13.00 1.96
N ASN A 111 19.03 12.52 1.79
CA ASN A 111 19.55 11.34 2.49
C ASN A 111 19.53 11.54 4.01
N SER A 112 19.85 12.75 4.47
CA SER A 112 19.79 13.11 5.89
C SER A 112 18.37 13.20 6.42
N ARG A 113 17.45 13.82 5.67
CA ARG A 113 16.02 13.97 6.02
C ARG A 113 15.26 12.65 5.98
N ALA A 114 15.62 11.71 5.09
CA ALA A 114 15.03 10.38 5.04
C ALA A 114 15.11 9.64 6.39
N LYS A 115 16.16 9.88 7.18
CA LYS A 115 16.34 9.33 8.52
C LYS A 115 15.35 9.88 9.56
N ASN A 116 14.67 10.97 9.24
CA ASN A 116 13.68 11.59 10.12
C ASN A 116 12.27 11.03 9.93
N PHE A 117 12.07 10.11 8.98
CA PHE A 117 10.78 9.47 8.83
C PHE A 117 10.55 8.38 9.88
N LEU A 118 9.35 8.34 10.44
CA LEU A 118 8.84 7.19 11.17
C LEU A 118 8.51 6.08 10.17
N LEU A 119 9.20 4.95 10.26
CA LEU A 119 9.00 3.84 9.33
C LEU A 119 7.91 2.91 9.87
N SER A 120 6.90 2.64 9.07
CA SER A 120 5.80 1.73 9.40
C SER A 120 5.61 0.71 8.29
N ASN A 121 5.95 -0.55 8.57
CA ASN A 121 5.86 -1.64 7.62
C ASN A 121 4.50 -2.33 7.68
N ILE A 122 3.90 -2.54 6.51
CA ILE A 122 2.77 -3.45 6.35
C ILE A 122 3.33 -4.83 6.01
N GLU A 123 3.20 -5.75 6.95
CA GLU A 123 3.71 -7.10 6.85
C GLU A 123 3.02 -7.91 5.74
N LYS A 124 3.70 -8.99 5.32
CA LYS A 124 3.09 -10.00 4.43
C LYS A 124 1.86 -10.61 5.10
N PRO A 125 0.84 -11.01 4.32
CA PRO A 125 -0.37 -11.58 4.90
C PRO A 125 -0.07 -12.91 5.62
N SER A 126 -0.64 -13.07 6.81
CA SER A 126 -0.73 -14.36 7.50
C SER A 126 -1.67 -15.31 6.74
N ASP A 127 -1.62 -16.61 7.06
CA ASP A 127 -2.51 -17.59 6.44
C ASP A 127 -4.00 -17.24 6.68
N ASP A 128 -4.35 -16.77 7.88
CA ASP A 128 -5.72 -16.33 8.19
C ASP A 128 -6.14 -15.13 7.35
N LEU A 129 -5.24 -14.17 7.14
CA LEU A 129 -5.53 -13.02 6.29
C LEU A 129 -5.61 -13.43 4.82
N MET A 130 -4.76 -14.35 4.35
CA MET A 130 -4.85 -14.91 3.00
C MET A 130 -6.20 -15.60 2.80
N PHE A 131 -6.65 -16.40 3.78
CA PHE A 131 -7.95 -17.05 3.77
C PHE A 131 -9.09 -16.02 3.62
N ALA A 132 -9.09 -15.02 4.48
CA ALA A 132 -10.11 -13.96 4.45
C ALA A 132 -10.12 -13.17 3.13
N LEU A 133 -8.93 -12.86 2.58
CA LEU A 133 -8.80 -12.15 1.31
C LEU A 133 -9.31 -12.99 0.13
N ILE A 134 -8.94 -14.27 0.06
CA ILE A 134 -9.41 -15.19 -1.00
C ILE A 134 -10.92 -15.34 -0.93
N LEU A 135 -11.45 -15.64 0.27
CA LEU A 135 -12.87 -15.81 0.48
C LEU A 135 -13.66 -14.55 0.09
N LYS A 136 -13.23 -13.38 0.56
CA LYS A 136 -13.88 -12.10 0.25
C LYS A 136 -13.87 -11.84 -1.26
N ASN A 137 -12.71 -11.93 -1.91
CA ASN A 137 -12.59 -11.62 -3.34
C ASN A 137 -13.43 -12.56 -4.23
N LEU A 138 -13.55 -13.83 -3.86
CA LEU A 138 -14.40 -14.78 -4.59
C LEU A 138 -15.88 -14.53 -4.29
N SER A 139 -16.24 -14.21 -3.04
CA SER A 139 -17.61 -13.83 -2.66
C SER A 139 -18.08 -12.57 -3.37
N ASP A 140 -17.22 -11.55 -3.49
CA ASP A 140 -17.53 -10.31 -4.23
C ASP A 140 -17.82 -10.59 -5.72
N ARG A 141 -17.32 -11.71 -6.26
CA ARG A 141 -17.60 -12.22 -7.62
C ARG A 141 -18.73 -13.24 -7.67
N GLN A 142 -19.45 -13.44 -6.55
CA GLN A 142 -20.53 -14.42 -6.40
C GLN A 142 -20.06 -15.87 -6.63
N ILE A 143 -18.78 -16.15 -6.37
CA ILE A 143 -18.19 -17.49 -6.45
C ILE A 143 -18.16 -18.11 -5.06
N SER A 144 -18.88 -19.22 -4.89
CA SER A 144 -18.80 -20.07 -3.70
C SER A 144 -17.61 -21.02 -3.83
N ILE A 145 -16.81 -21.13 -2.76
CA ILE A 145 -15.65 -22.02 -2.71
C ILE A 145 -15.59 -22.76 -1.39
N ASP A 146 -15.22 -24.04 -1.43
CA ASP A 146 -15.03 -24.86 -0.24
C ASP A 146 -13.74 -24.43 0.52
N LYS A 147 -13.81 -24.46 1.85
CA LYS A 147 -12.67 -24.15 2.73
C LYS A 147 -11.43 -24.97 2.36
N LYS A 148 -11.59 -26.26 2.05
CA LYS A 148 -10.48 -27.15 1.67
C LYS A 148 -9.74 -26.67 0.43
N LEU A 149 -10.44 -26.04 -0.52
CA LEU A 149 -9.84 -25.47 -1.73
C LEU A 149 -9.03 -24.21 -1.40
N ILE A 150 -9.53 -23.37 -0.49
CA ILE A 150 -8.79 -22.18 -0.02
C ILE A 150 -7.53 -22.62 0.72
N ASP A 151 -7.61 -23.56 1.63
CA ASP A 151 -6.46 -24.11 2.37
C ASP A 151 -5.41 -24.72 1.41
N PHE A 152 -5.87 -25.35 0.33
CA PHE A 152 -4.99 -25.89 -0.71
C PHE A 152 -4.25 -24.80 -1.48
N ILE A 153 -4.94 -23.70 -1.80
CA ILE A 153 -4.37 -22.51 -2.47
C ILE A 153 -3.31 -21.86 -1.59
N ILE A 154 -3.64 -21.57 -0.32
CA ILE A 154 -2.74 -20.87 0.63
C ILE A 154 -1.39 -21.56 0.76
N LYS A 155 -1.37 -22.90 0.75
CA LYS A 155 -0.15 -23.69 0.88
C LYS A 155 0.76 -23.67 -0.36
N ARG A 156 0.27 -23.14 -1.50
CA ARG A 156 0.95 -23.22 -2.81
C ARG A 156 1.24 -21.90 -3.47
N ILE A 157 0.60 -20.83 -3.04
CA ILE A 157 0.88 -19.49 -3.57
C ILE A 157 1.81 -18.72 -2.63
N ASP A 158 2.60 -17.83 -3.21
CA ASP A 158 3.44 -16.93 -2.42
C ASP A 158 2.60 -16.03 -1.51
N ARG A 159 3.09 -15.80 -0.30
CA ARG A 159 2.49 -14.88 0.68
C ARG A 159 2.66 -13.42 0.25
N SER A 160 1.93 -13.05 -0.77
CA SER A 160 1.94 -11.71 -1.34
C SER A 160 0.54 -11.29 -1.74
N TYR A 161 0.14 -10.10 -1.36
CA TYR A 161 -1.17 -9.54 -1.72
C TYR A 161 -1.39 -9.57 -3.25
N GLY A 162 -0.37 -9.15 -4.02
CA GLY A 162 -0.43 -9.18 -5.48
C GLY A 162 -0.65 -10.59 -6.04
N LYS A 163 0.10 -11.58 -5.53
CA LYS A 163 -0.03 -12.97 -5.98
C LYS A 163 -1.39 -13.58 -5.67
N ILE A 164 -2.00 -13.21 -4.53
CA ILE A 164 -3.37 -13.62 -4.20
C ILE A 164 -4.35 -13.08 -5.25
N PHE A 165 -4.28 -11.79 -5.55
CA PHE A 165 -5.17 -11.17 -6.54
C PHE A 165 -4.97 -11.73 -7.95
N ASP A 166 -3.72 -11.88 -8.40
CA ASP A 166 -3.38 -12.47 -9.71
C ASP A 166 -3.91 -13.90 -9.82
N PHE A 167 -3.75 -14.68 -8.75
CA PHE A 167 -4.22 -16.06 -8.71
C PHE A 167 -5.75 -16.14 -8.76
N ILE A 168 -6.46 -15.33 -7.96
CA ILE A 168 -7.92 -15.26 -7.98
C ILE A 168 -8.42 -14.91 -9.38
N TYR A 169 -7.82 -13.91 -10.01
CA TYR A 169 -8.17 -13.54 -11.39
C TYR A 169 -7.96 -14.70 -12.38
N LYS A 170 -6.85 -15.45 -12.23
CA LYS A 170 -6.51 -16.57 -13.07
C LYS A 170 -7.51 -17.72 -12.94
N ILE A 171 -7.86 -18.14 -11.72
CA ILE A 171 -8.83 -19.23 -11.49
C ILE A 171 -10.24 -18.84 -11.95
N ASP A 172 -10.66 -17.61 -11.73
CA ASP A 172 -11.94 -17.07 -12.21
C ASP A 172 -12.01 -17.14 -13.73
N LYS A 173 -10.99 -16.64 -14.43
CA LYS A 173 -10.90 -16.70 -15.90
C LYS A 173 -10.97 -18.14 -16.45
N ILE A 174 -10.30 -19.10 -15.80
CA ILE A 174 -10.33 -20.52 -16.21
C ILE A 174 -11.73 -21.10 -15.96
N SER A 175 -12.33 -20.83 -14.80
CA SER A 175 -13.68 -21.29 -14.44
C SER A 175 -14.71 -20.80 -15.45
N LEU A 176 -14.70 -19.51 -15.80
CA LEU A 176 -15.58 -18.90 -16.80
C LEU A 176 -15.37 -19.51 -18.18
N LYS A 177 -14.12 -19.68 -18.63
CA LYS A 177 -13.81 -20.31 -19.92
C LYS A 177 -14.31 -21.73 -20.03
N ARG A 178 -14.21 -22.49 -18.93
CA ARG A 178 -14.65 -23.90 -18.84
C ARG A 178 -16.14 -24.04 -18.53
N LYS A 179 -16.81 -22.98 -18.13
CA LYS A 179 -18.20 -22.98 -17.63
C LYS A 179 -18.39 -24.01 -16.50
N LYS A 180 -17.43 -24.09 -15.58
CA LYS A 180 -17.42 -25.03 -14.44
C LYS A 180 -17.09 -24.31 -13.15
N PRO A 181 -17.65 -24.77 -12.02
CA PRO A 181 -17.27 -24.24 -10.69
C PRO A 181 -15.77 -24.50 -10.43
N ILE A 182 -15.20 -23.69 -9.55
CA ILE A 182 -13.81 -23.83 -9.14
C ILE A 182 -13.64 -25.12 -8.32
N ASP A 183 -12.81 -26.02 -8.83
CA ASP A 183 -12.44 -27.29 -8.23
C ASP A 183 -10.90 -27.45 -8.16
N PHE A 184 -10.43 -28.55 -7.61
CA PHE A 184 -8.98 -28.85 -7.53
C PHE A 184 -8.30 -28.88 -8.90
N LYS A 185 -9.02 -29.27 -9.97
CA LYS A 185 -8.46 -29.34 -11.31
C LYS A 185 -8.18 -27.94 -11.88
N ILE A 186 -9.13 -27.03 -11.70
CA ILE A 186 -8.96 -25.62 -12.09
C ILE A 186 -7.84 -24.96 -11.31
N ILE A 187 -7.76 -25.23 -9.98
CA ILE A 187 -6.71 -24.68 -9.14
C ILE A 187 -5.34 -25.20 -9.56
N LYS A 188 -5.17 -26.49 -9.80
CA LYS A 188 -3.90 -27.07 -10.29
C LYS A 188 -3.49 -26.49 -11.64
N GLU A 189 -4.40 -26.40 -12.59
CA GLU A 189 -4.15 -25.76 -13.88
C GLU A 189 -3.69 -24.29 -13.71
N ALA A 190 -4.29 -23.57 -12.78
CA ALA A 190 -3.87 -22.20 -12.49
C ALA A 190 -2.49 -22.14 -11.83
N LEU A 191 -2.11 -23.15 -11.05
CA LEU A 191 -0.76 -23.27 -10.47
C LEU A 191 0.29 -23.69 -11.50
N GLY A 192 -0.13 -24.27 -12.63
CA GLY A 192 0.77 -24.85 -13.64
C GLY A 192 1.17 -26.29 -13.32
N GLU A 193 0.35 -27.01 -12.51
CA GLU A 193 0.49 -28.41 -12.13
C GLU A 193 -0.39 -29.34 -13.02
#